data_f3ec0f142d762ee7059eb4c7c62f5c19
#
_entry.id   f3ec0f142d762ee7059eb4c7c62f5c19
#
_cell.length_a   1.000
_cell.length_b   1.000
_cell.length_c   1.000
_cell.angle_alpha   90.00
_cell.angle_beta   90.00
_cell.angle_gamma   90.00
#
_symmetry.space_group_name_H-M   'P 1'
#
loop_
_entity.id
_entity.type
_entity.pdbx_description
1 polymer ?
#
loop_
_entity_poly.entity_id
_entity_poly.type
_entity_poly.pdbx_seq_one_letter_code
_entity_poly.pdbx_strand_id
1 'polypeptide(L)'
;MARTYNTQPRATGVSSQHPASLSIVRTAPRDEMMKRLLIDLRDLELRKIRTLARDEATLDMQVPADELDQARRNVDLEFHATLLDLSESRLAAITSSLIRLGEGRFGVCEECNEQISLTRLQSVPFARNCFDCQKELEAAARRARSRIVAAASLTSLFDPYHNSEH
;
A
#
# COMPACT_ATOMS: atom_id res chain seq x y z
N MET A 1 3.94 -29.84 -52.05
CA MET A 1 3.89 -28.36 -52.00
C MET A 1 3.91 -27.93 -50.54
N ALA A 2 5.10 -27.60 -50.03
CA ALA A 2 5.32 -27.23 -48.65
C ALA A 2 5.26 -25.69 -48.54
N ARG A 3 4.37 -25.17 -47.68
CA ARG A 3 4.30 -23.74 -47.36
C ARG A 3 5.30 -23.45 -46.24
N THR A 4 6.35 -22.72 -46.57
CA THR A 4 7.30 -22.17 -45.63
C THR A 4 6.67 -21.00 -44.89
N TYR A 5 6.48 -21.11 -43.58
CA TYR A 5 6.15 -19.96 -42.70
C TYR A 5 7.40 -19.16 -42.42
N ASN A 6 7.45 -17.96 -42.99
CA ASN A 6 8.49 -16.98 -42.69
C ASN A 6 8.14 -16.26 -41.39
N THR A 7 8.84 -16.64 -40.29
CA THR A 7 8.71 -15.96 -39.01
C THR A 7 9.81 -14.91 -38.89
N GLN A 8 9.52 -13.70 -39.30
CA GLN A 8 10.39 -12.56 -39.01
C GLN A 8 10.18 -12.11 -37.54
N PRO A 9 11.26 -11.93 -36.77
CA PRO A 9 11.17 -11.33 -35.45
C PRO A 9 10.91 -9.83 -35.61
N ARG A 10 9.80 -9.35 -35.01
CA ARG A 10 9.55 -7.92 -34.86
C ARG A 10 10.58 -7.33 -33.90
N ALA A 11 11.53 -6.59 -34.43
CA ALA A 11 12.39 -5.71 -33.67
C ALA A 11 11.56 -4.53 -33.13
N THR A 12 11.15 -4.61 -31.86
CA THR A 12 10.64 -3.45 -31.12
C THR A 12 11.83 -2.67 -30.57
N GLY A 13 12.48 -1.92 -31.44
CA GLY A 13 13.40 -0.86 -31.05
C GLY A 13 12.62 0.32 -30.51
N VAL A 14 12.22 0.29 -29.24
CA VAL A 14 11.84 1.51 -28.53
C VAL A 14 13.13 2.15 -28.08
N SER A 15 13.66 3.00 -28.92
CA SER A 15 14.70 3.96 -28.55
C SER A 15 14.09 4.94 -27.55
N SER A 16 14.22 4.64 -26.27
CA SER A 16 13.94 5.59 -25.18
C SER A 16 15.06 6.62 -25.13
N GLN A 17 14.99 7.61 -26.02
CA GLN A 17 15.69 8.86 -25.80
C GLN A 17 14.97 9.58 -24.66
N HIS A 18 15.40 9.31 -23.43
CA HIS A 18 15.07 10.15 -22.28
C HIS A 18 15.70 11.53 -22.53
N PRO A 19 14.92 12.60 -22.61
CA PRO A 19 15.50 13.93 -22.49
C PRO A 19 16.05 14.03 -21.06
N ALA A 20 17.37 14.13 -21.00
CA ALA A 20 18.10 14.43 -19.78
C ALA A 20 17.53 15.70 -19.15
N SER A 21 17.37 15.65 -17.82
CA SER A 21 17.30 16.82 -16.94
C SER A 21 16.14 17.79 -17.18
N LEU A 22 14.92 17.36 -16.90
CA LEU A 22 13.97 18.29 -16.31
C LEU A 22 14.47 18.57 -14.89
N SER A 23 15.22 19.65 -14.77
CA SER A 23 15.60 20.23 -13.47
C SER A 23 14.31 20.42 -12.71
N ILE A 24 14.06 19.53 -11.72
CA ILE A 24 12.97 19.70 -10.77
C ILE A 24 13.17 21.09 -10.20
N VAL A 25 12.30 22.03 -10.52
CA VAL A 25 12.30 23.35 -9.91
C VAL A 25 11.87 23.11 -8.44
N ARG A 26 12.85 22.73 -7.65
CA ARG A 26 12.74 22.61 -6.20
C ARG A 26 12.64 24.03 -5.68
N THR A 27 11.43 24.50 -5.43
CA THR A 27 11.26 25.77 -4.73
C THR A 27 11.42 25.46 -3.25
N ALA A 28 12.52 25.93 -2.68
CA ALA A 28 12.83 25.75 -1.24
C ALA A 28 11.64 26.03 -0.31
N PRO A 29 10.76 27.03 -0.57
CA PRO A 29 9.58 27.26 0.26
C PRO A 29 8.56 26.12 0.23
N ARG A 30 8.41 25.45 -0.92
CA ARG A 30 7.46 24.33 -1.09
C ARG A 30 7.94 23.10 -0.34
N ASP A 31 9.21 22.75 -0.49
CA ASP A 31 9.80 21.59 0.16
C ASP A 31 9.76 21.75 1.69
N GLU A 32 10.02 22.96 2.19
CA GLU A 32 9.92 23.26 3.62
C GLU A 32 8.47 23.17 4.14
N MET A 33 7.50 23.65 3.38
CA MET A 33 6.08 23.52 3.72
C MET A 33 5.66 22.05 3.78
N MET A 34 6.05 21.25 2.77
CA MET A 34 5.75 19.83 2.74
C MET A 34 6.45 19.07 3.88
N LYS A 35 7.66 19.44 4.22
CA LYS A 35 8.38 18.87 5.36
C LYS A 35 7.63 19.08 6.67
N ARG A 36 7.17 20.31 6.93
CA ARG A 36 6.37 20.61 8.13
C ARG A 36 5.09 19.78 8.15
N LEU A 37 4.34 19.75 7.05
CA LEU A 37 3.13 18.95 6.94
C LEU A 37 3.38 17.46 7.21
N LEU A 38 4.44 16.89 6.65
CA LEU A 38 4.80 15.48 6.87
C LEU A 38 5.20 15.21 8.32
N ILE A 39 5.89 16.15 8.98
CA ILE A 39 6.23 16.04 10.41
C ILE A 39 4.96 16.06 11.25
N ASP A 40 4.03 16.97 10.99
CA ASP A 40 2.76 17.07 11.73
C ASP A 40 1.91 15.80 11.56
N LEU A 41 1.86 15.26 10.34
CA LEU A 41 1.18 13.99 10.05
C LEU A 41 1.84 12.81 10.77
N ARG A 42 3.17 12.74 10.76
CA ARG A 42 3.92 11.71 11.50
C ARG A 42 3.58 11.73 12.99
N ASP A 43 3.62 12.92 13.58
CA ASP A 43 3.34 13.07 15.00
C ASP A 43 1.88 12.75 15.35
N LEU A 44 0.96 13.01 14.42
CA LEU A 44 -0.45 12.61 14.54
C LEU A 44 -0.60 11.08 14.52
N GLU A 45 0.04 10.39 13.57
CA GLU A 45 -0.02 8.92 13.51
C GLU A 45 0.65 8.27 14.73
N LEU A 46 1.79 8.81 15.20
CA LEU A 46 2.42 8.33 16.44
C LEU A 46 1.49 8.46 17.66
N ARG A 47 0.73 9.54 17.76
CA ARG A 47 -0.27 9.69 18.83
C ARG A 47 -1.38 8.67 18.71
N LYS A 48 -1.91 8.42 17.50
CA LYS A 48 -2.94 7.40 17.27
C LYS A 48 -2.46 6.01 17.65
N ILE A 49 -1.26 5.61 17.21
CA ILE A 49 -0.65 4.31 17.54
C ILE A 49 -0.56 4.13 19.06
N ARG A 50 -0.09 5.15 19.79
CA ARG A 50 -0.02 5.08 21.26
C ARG A 50 -1.38 4.93 21.93
N THR A 51 -2.40 5.60 21.39
CA THR A 51 -3.77 5.49 21.91
C THR A 51 -4.33 4.10 21.65
N LEU A 52 -4.24 3.62 20.39
CA LEU A 52 -4.72 2.29 20.00
C LEU A 52 -4.04 1.17 20.80
N ALA A 53 -2.71 1.24 20.96
CA ALA A 53 -1.98 0.24 21.76
C ALA A 53 -2.38 0.26 23.24
N ARG A 54 -2.73 1.41 23.80
CA ARG A 54 -3.25 1.51 25.17
C ARG A 54 -4.65 0.92 25.29
N ASP A 55 -5.52 1.22 24.32
CA ASP A 55 -6.90 0.74 24.31
C ASP A 55 -6.93 -0.77 24.13
N GLU A 56 -6.09 -1.33 23.25
CA GLU A 56 -5.91 -2.77 23.07
C GLU A 56 -5.45 -3.45 24.37
N ALA A 57 -4.43 -2.92 25.04
CA ALA A 57 -3.97 -3.44 26.32
C ALA A 57 -5.09 -3.43 27.40
N THR A 58 -5.96 -2.41 27.37
CA THR A 58 -7.10 -2.32 28.28
C THR A 58 -8.16 -3.38 27.96
N LEU A 59 -8.45 -3.61 26.69
CA LEU A 59 -9.37 -4.67 26.24
C LEU A 59 -8.82 -6.05 26.57
N ASP A 60 -7.52 -6.27 26.46
CA ASP A 60 -6.90 -7.56 26.78
C ASP A 60 -6.95 -7.91 28.26
N MET A 61 -6.94 -6.92 29.13
CA MET A 61 -7.07 -7.11 30.58
C MET A 61 -8.51 -7.39 31.06
N GLN A 62 -9.53 -7.20 30.23
CA GLN A 62 -10.93 -7.45 30.60
C GLN A 62 -11.22 -8.94 30.52
N VAL A 63 -11.77 -9.51 31.63
CA VAL A 63 -12.24 -10.89 31.67
C VAL A 63 -13.70 -10.92 31.22
N PRO A 64 -14.03 -11.59 30.10
CA PRO A 64 -15.40 -11.67 29.62
C PRO A 64 -16.27 -12.47 30.60
N ALA A 65 -17.51 -12.03 30.76
CA ALA A 65 -18.45 -12.66 31.70
C ALA A 65 -19.11 -13.94 31.12
N ASP A 66 -19.30 -13.97 29.81
CA ASP A 66 -19.92 -15.09 29.09
C ASP A 66 -19.37 -15.23 27.66
N GLU A 67 -19.89 -16.20 26.89
CA GLU A 67 -19.46 -16.45 25.49
C GLU A 67 -19.79 -15.29 24.55
N LEU A 68 -20.86 -14.55 24.77
CA LEU A 68 -21.24 -13.41 23.96
C LEU A 68 -20.28 -12.25 24.19
N ASP A 69 -19.89 -11.99 25.41
CA ASP A 69 -18.90 -11.00 25.78
C ASP A 69 -17.52 -11.38 25.21
N GLN A 70 -17.16 -12.66 25.21
CA GLN A 70 -15.95 -13.18 24.59
C GLN A 70 -15.95 -12.92 23.07
N ALA A 71 -17.06 -13.23 22.40
CA ALA A 71 -17.17 -13.00 20.95
C ALA A 71 -17.05 -11.52 20.60
N ARG A 72 -17.73 -10.65 21.36
CA ARG A 72 -17.66 -9.18 21.19
C ARG A 72 -16.24 -8.66 21.39
N ARG A 73 -15.57 -9.09 22.46
CA ARG A 73 -14.18 -8.72 22.74
C ARG A 73 -13.24 -9.14 21.61
N ASN A 74 -13.40 -10.33 21.04
CA ASN A 74 -12.56 -10.79 19.93
C ASN A 74 -12.72 -9.89 18.69
N VAL A 75 -13.95 -9.45 18.38
CA VAL A 75 -14.21 -8.51 17.29
C VAL A 75 -13.56 -7.15 17.56
N ASP A 76 -13.65 -6.64 18.79
CA ASP A 76 -13.04 -5.37 19.16
C ASP A 76 -11.51 -5.43 19.05
N LEU A 77 -10.88 -6.51 19.52
CA LEU A 77 -9.43 -6.72 19.38
C LEU A 77 -8.99 -6.80 17.92
N GLU A 78 -9.71 -7.53 17.07
CA GLU A 78 -9.42 -7.62 15.64
C GLU A 78 -9.56 -6.26 14.94
N PHE A 79 -10.58 -5.49 15.32
CA PHE A 79 -10.78 -4.13 14.82
C PHE A 79 -9.63 -3.20 15.23
N HIS A 80 -9.20 -3.22 16.50
CA HIS A 80 -8.07 -2.44 16.99
C HIS A 80 -6.76 -2.82 16.30
N ALA A 81 -6.48 -4.10 16.14
CA ALA A 81 -5.31 -4.58 15.39
C ALA A 81 -5.31 -4.05 13.94
N THR A 82 -6.45 -4.09 13.27
CA THR A 82 -6.58 -3.55 11.90
C THR A 82 -6.30 -2.04 11.84
N LEU A 83 -6.79 -1.27 12.81
CA LEU A 83 -6.52 0.17 12.88
C LEU A 83 -5.04 0.46 13.18
N LEU A 84 -4.41 -0.35 14.01
CA LEU A 84 -2.99 -0.24 14.34
C LEU A 84 -2.14 -0.47 13.08
N ASP A 85 -2.35 -1.58 12.36
CA ASP A 85 -1.68 -1.90 11.10
C ASP A 85 -1.81 -0.77 10.07
N LEU A 86 -3.01 -0.18 9.96
CA LEU A 86 -3.24 0.94 9.04
C LEU A 86 -2.44 2.18 9.44
N SER A 87 -2.39 2.50 10.73
CA SER A 87 -1.64 3.66 11.24
C SER A 87 -0.14 3.47 11.11
N GLU A 88 0.38 2.26 11.34
CA GLU A 88 1.79 1.91 11.15
C GLU A 88 2.19 1.98 9.67
N SER A 89 1.36 1.46 8.77
CA SER A 89 1.58 1.56 7.31
C SER A 89 1.65 3.01 6.85
N ARG A 90 0.78 3.89 7.37
CA ARG A 90 0.81 5.33 7.09
C ARG A 90 2.06 5.99 7.65
N LEU A 91 2.44 5.66 8.88
CA LEU A 91 3.66 6.17 9.51
C LEU A 91 4.90 5.80 8.70
N ALA A 92 5.00 4.57 8.22
CA ALA A 92 6.06 4.10 7.35
C ALA A 92 6.11 4.89 6.02
N ALA A 93 4.95 5.13 5.39
CA ALA A 93 4.86 5.91 4.15
C ALA A 93 5.28 7.38 4.36
N ILE A 94 4.86 8.00 5.46
CA ILE A 94 5.23 9.37 5.82
C ILE A 94 6.75 9.46 6.09
N THR A 95 7.30 8.51 6.84
CA THR A 95 8.73 8.44 7.14
C THR A 95 9.56 8.28 5.87
N SER A 96 9.16 7.38 4.97
CA SER A 96 9.79 7.23 3.65
C SER A 96 9.76 8.54 2.85
N SER A 97 8.64 9.27 2.88
CA SER A 97 8.52 10.55 2.19
C SER A 97 9.42 11.64 2.77
N LEU A 98 9.63 11.67 4.09
CA LEU A 98 10.58 12.57 4.74
C LEU A 98 12.03 12.26 4.33
N ILE A 99 12.40 10.98 4.24
CA ILE A 99 13.72 10.55 3.74
C ILE A 99 13.90 11.02 2.31
N ARG A 100 12.95 10.75 1.42
CA ARG A 100 12.99 11.16 0.01
C ARG A 100 13.05 12.67 -0.16
N LEU A 101 12.42 13.41 0.74
CA LEU A 101 12.51 14.87 0.74
C LEU A 101 13.94 15.34 1.06
N GLY A 102 14.60 14.73 2.04
CA GLY A 102 15.99 14.98 2.38
C GLY A 102 16.96 14.66 1.22
N GLU A 103 16.69 13.60 0.48
CA GLU A 103 17.46 13.17 -0.70
C GLU A 103 17.13 13.94 -1.98
N GLY A 104 16.13 14.80 -1.95
CA GLY A 104 15.70 15.55 -3.11
C GLY A 104 14.91 14.78 -4.16
N ARG A 105 14.37 13.64 -3.79
CA ARG A 105 13.56 12.75 -4.66
C ARG A 105 12.05 12.82 -4.35
N PHE A 106 11.64 13.72 -3.47
CA PHE A 106 10.24 13.91 -3.12
C PHE A 106 9.41 14.37 -4.32
N GLY A 107 8.22 13.81 -4.47
CA GLY A 107 7.31 14.15 -5.56
C GLY A 107 7.64 13.49 -6.90
N VAL A 108 8.60 12.55 -6.93
CA VAL A 108 8.90 11.71 -8.09
C VAL A 108 8.29 10.32 -7.87
N CYS A 109 7.56 9.80 -8.87
CA CYS A 109 6.96 8.48 -8.83
C CYS A 109 8.04 7.39 -8.78
N GLU A 110 7.87 6.37 -7.92
CA GLU A 110 8.84 5.28 -7.78
C GLU A 110 8.79 4.29 -8.96
N GLU A 111 7.66 4.21 -9.67
CA GLU A 111 7.49 3.28 -10.79
C GLU A 111 7.92 3.87 -12.13
N CYS A 112 7.39 5.05 -12.50
CA CYS A 112 7.65 5.66 -13.80
C CYS A 112 8.70 6.77 -13.77
N ASN A 113 9.19 7.19 -12.61
CA ASN A 113 10.12 8.31 -12.40
C ASN A 113 9.59 9.67 -12.90
N GLU A 114 8.31 9.79 -13.20
CA GLU A 114 7.67 11.07 -13.54
C GLU A 114 7.27 11.84 -12.29
N GLN A 115 7.00 13.13 -12.45
CA GLN A 115 6.54 13.96 -11.35
C GLN A 115 5.11 13.61 -10.93
N ILE A 116 4.90 13.42 -9.65
CA ILE A 116 3.58 13.28 -9.05
C ILE A 116 2.90 14.63 -9.05
N SER A 117 1.66 14.69 -9.54
CA SER A 117 0.90 15.94 -9.61
C SER A 117 0.76 16.61 -8.23
N LEU A 118 0.79 17.92 -8.21
CA LEU A 118 0.61 18.71 -6.99
C LEU A 118 -0.70 18.42 -6.29
N THR A 119 -1.79 18.31 -7.06
CA THR A 119 -3.11 17.98 -6.55
C THR A 119 -3.10 16.66 -5.79
N ARG A 120 -2.37 15.67 -6.30
CA ARG A 120 -2.23 14.39 -5.60
C ARG A 120 -1.42 14.50 -4.32
N LEU A 121 -0.31 15.25 -4.33
CA LEU A 121 0.51 15.49 -3.14
C LEU A 121 -0.22 16.36 -2.09
N GLN A 122 -1.13 17.22 -2.50
CA GLN A 122 -2.00 17.95 -1.56
C GLN A 122 -3.02 17.03 -0.87
N SER A 123 -3.57 16.07 -1.63
CA SER A 123 -4.54 15.10 -1.08
C SER A 123 -3.86 13.96 -0.30
N VAL A 124 -2.71 13.50 -0.76
CA VAL A 124 -1.91 12.44 -0.16
C VAL A 124 -0.45 12.87 -0.13
N PRO A 125 -0.02 13.60 0.90
CA PRO A 125 1.32 14.18 0.99
C PRO A 125 2.46 13.15 0.96
N PHE A 126 2.18 11.91 1.33
CA PHE A 126 3.11 10.79 1.35
C PHE A 126 2.93 9.84 0.15
N ALA A 127 2.32 10.29 -0.96
CA ALA A 127 2.17 9.48 -2.15
C ALA A 127 3.55 9.13 -2.74
N ARG A 128 3.78 7.84 -3.00
CA ARG A 128 4.99 7.30 -3.60
C ARG A 128 4.87 7.18 -5.12
N ASN A 129 3.65 6.96 -5.62
CA ASN A 129 3.34 6.72 -7.02
C ASN A 129 2.40 7.78 -7.57
N CYS A 130 2.49 8.07 -8.87
CA CYS A 130 1.49 8.85 -9.58
C CYS A 130 0.14 8.12 -9.59
N PHE A 131 -0.91 8.79 -10.04
CA PHE A 131 -2.26 8.21 -10.03
C PHE A 131 -2.35 6.94 -10.88
N ASP A 132 -1.75 6.96 -12.08
CA ASP A 132 -1.83 5.85 -13.02
C ASP A 132 -1.07 4.63 -12.53
N CYS A 133 0.17 4.79 -12.07
CA CYS A 133 0.96 3.70 -11.48
C CYS A 133 0.28 3.12 -10.24
N GLN A 134 -0.28 3.95 -9.38
CA GLN A 134 -1.02 3.47 -8.19
C GLN A 134 -2.24 2.64 -8.59
N LYS A 135 -3.01 3.09 -9.58
CA LYS A 135 -4.15 2.36 -10.12
C LYS A 135 -3.76 0.99 -10.67
N GLU A 136 -2.64 0.92 -11.38
CA GLU A 136 -2.11 -0.35 -11.92
C GLU A 136 -1.69 -1.31 -10.80
N LEU A 137 -0.96 -0.82 -9.79
CA LEU A 137 -0.57 -1.62 -8.62
C LEU A 137 -1.78 -2.16 -7.86
N GLU A 138 -2.79 -1.34 -7.63
CA GLU A 138 -4.03 -1.76 -6.98
C GLU A 138 -4.81 -2.77 -7.81
N ALA A 139 -4.85 -2.62 -9.14
CA ALA A 139 -5.48 -3.57 -10.04
C ALA A 139 -4.73 -4.92 -10.05
N ALA A 140 -3.39 -4.90 -10.00
CA ALA A 140 -2.57 -6.10 -9.90
C ALA A 140 -2.79 -6.81 -8.56
N ALA A 141 -2.83 -6.07 -7.45
CA ALA A 141 -3.10 -6.61 -6.12
C ALA A 141 -4.51 -7.25 -6.02
N ARG A 142 -5.53 -6.60 -6.60
CA ARG A 142 -6.89 -7.18 -6.67
C ARG A 142 -6.90 -8.49 -7.45
N ARG A 143 -6.24 -8.54 -8.62
CA ARG A 143 -6.13 -9.77 -9.44
C ARG A 143 -5.41 -10.88 -8.69
N ALA A 144 -4.32 -10.57 -7.97
CA ALA A 144 -3.60 -11.55 -7.17
C ALA A 144 -4.48 -12.11 -6.04
N ARG A 145 -5.20 -11.25 -5.30
CA ARG A 145 -6.12 -11.67 -4.24
C ARG A 145 -7.24 -12.57 -4.78
N SER A 146 -7.85 -12.22 -5.92
CA SER A 146 -8.88 -13.05 -6.56
C SER A 146 -8.38 -14.44 -6.95
N ARG A 147 -7.12 -14.54 -7.42
CA ARG A 147 -6.50 -15.84 -7.74
C ARG A 147 -6.28 -16.69 -6.50
N ILE A 148 -5.83 -16.09 -5.39
CA ILE A 148 -5.63 -16.80 -4.11
C ILE A 148 -6.96 -17.35 -3.60
N VAL A 149 -8.02 -16.52 -3.60
CA VAL A 149 -9.36 -16.93 -3.16
C VAL A 149 -9.91 -18.07 -4.06
N ALA A 150 -9.77 -17.97 -5.38
CA ALA A 150 -10.20 -19.01 -6.30
C ALA A 150 -9.41 -20.31 -6.09
N ALA A 151 -8.11 -20.25 -5.85
CA ALA A 151 -7.28 -21.42 -5.56
C ALA A 151 -7.70 -22.09 -4.24
N ALA A 152 -7.93 -21.28 -3.18
CA ALA A 152 -8.40 -21.80 -1.89
C ALA A 152 -9.77 -22.48 -1.98
N SER A 153 -10.67 -21.94 -2.80
CA SER A 153 -11.99 -22.57 -3.04
C SER A 153 -11.88 -23.92 -3.77
N LEU A 154 -10.91 -24.07 -4.67
CA LEU A 154 -10.67 -25.34 -5.37
C LEU A 154 -10.08 -26.40 -4.43
N THR A 155 -9.18 -26.03 -3.52
CA THR A 155 -8.62 -26.99 -2.54
C THR A 155 -9.66 -27.47 -1.54
N SER A 156 -10.62 -26.64 -1.17
CA SER A 156 -11.75 -27.02 -0.28
C SER A 156 -12.70 -28.05 -0.93
N LEU A 157 -12.77 -28.11 -2.27
CA LEU A 157 -13.59 -29.09 -3.00
C LEU A 157 -12.91 -30.47 -3.11
N PHE A 158 -11.61 -30.56 -2.85
CA PHE A 158 -10.82 -31.79 -2.94
C PHE A 158 -10.36 -32.30 -1.57
N ASP A 159 -11.05 -31.97 -0.47
CA ASP A 159 -10.74 -32.53 0.83
C ASP A 159 -11.30 -33.97 0.91
N PRO A 160 -10.43 -35.02 0.86
CA PRO A 160 -10.89 -36.42 0.83
C PRO A 160 -11.43 -36.89 2.21
N TYR A 161 -11.36 -36.08 3.24
CA TYR A 161 -11.78 -36.42 4.60
C TYR A 161 -13.23 -36.04 4.95
N HIS A 162 -13.96 -35.37 4.04
CA HIS A 162 -15.35 -34.93 4.36
C HIS A 162 -16.43 -35.97 4.03
N ASN A 163 -16.09 -37.22 3.72
CA ASN A 163 -17.06 -38.22 3.27
C ASN A 163 -17.00 -39.55 4.09
N SER A 164 -16.80 -39.50 5.39
CA SER A 164 -16.87 -40.70 6.24
C SER A 164 -17.54 -40.44 7.59
N GLU A 165 -18.82 -40.03 7.54
CA GLU A 165 -19.75 -40.22 8.68
C GLU A 165 -21.17 -40.36 8.10
N HIS A 166 -21.51 -41.59 7.74
CA HIS A 166 -22.87 -42.14 7.77
C HIS A 166 -22.80 -43.58 8.21
#